data_3b7230d1bb4de9ef0304e2ba9bdefbf9
#
_entry.id   3b7230d1bb4de9ef0304e2ba9bdefbf9
#
_cell.length_a   1.000
_cell.length_b   1.000
_cell.length_c   1.000
_cell.angle_alpha   90.00
_cell.angle_beta   90.00
_cell.angle_gamma   90.00
#
_symmetry.space_group_name_H-M   'P 1'
#
loop_
_entity.id
_entity.type
_entity.pdbx_description
1 polymer ?
#
loop_
_entity_poly.entity_id
_entity_poly.type
_entity_poly.pdbx_seq_one_letter_code
_entity_poly.pdbx_strand_id
1 'polypeptide(L)'
;MVALRLIPCLDVANGRVVKGVNFVNLRDSGDPVELACRYSDEGADELVFLDIRASVENRNTLVDLVSRTAKSVKIPFTVGGGIDSVSSINDLLRAGADKVSLNSSAVRNPDLISKSSREFGNQCIVIAIDAKRKVNKTDEWEVYVKGGRENTGIDVLSWAKKVEELGAGEILLTSMDGDGTQNGYDLHLTESVANIVNIPVIASGGAGCLEDIYDVFNEGRASAALL
;
A
#
# COMPACT_ATOMS: atom_id res chain seq x y z
N MET A 1 -8.91 -11.38 -17.31
CA MET A 1 -9.59 -10.62 -16.25
C MET A 1 -8.82 -10.91 -14.98
N VAL A 2 -8.30 -9.91 -14.29
CA VAL A 2 -7.64 -10.10 -12.99
C VAL A 2 -8.74 -10.34 -11.96
N ALA A 3 -8.56 -11.27 -11.02
CA ALA A 3 -9.52 -11.48 -9.95
C ALA A 3 -9.56 -10.22 -9.05
N LEU A 4 -10.76 -9.80 -8.66
CA LEU A 4 -10.95 -8.72 -7.68
C LEU A 4 -10.53 -9.22 -6.30
N ARG A 5 -9.87 -8.38 -5.50
CA ARG A 5 -9.28 -8.77 -4.22
C ARG A 5 -9.70 -7.82 -3.11
N LEU A 6 -9.99 -8.39 -1.94
CA LEU A 6 -10.19 -7.66 -0.69
C LEU A 6 -8.93 -7.80 0.16
N ILE A 7 -8.36 -6.67 0.56
CA ILE A 7 -7.04 -6.62 1.20
C ILE A 7 -7.14 -5.85 2.53
N PRO A 8 -7.25 -6.52 3.67
CA PRO A 8 -7.12 -5.88 4.96
C PRO A 8 -5.72 -5.28 5.15
N CYS A 9 -5.67 -4.04 5.68
CA CYS A 9 -4.44 -3.34 6.02
C CYS A 9 -4.24 -3.29 7.53
N LEU A 10 -3.06 -3.68 7.98
CA LEU A 10 -2.65 -3.66 9.38
C LEU A 10 -1.51 -2.65 9.56
N ASP A 11 -1.82 -1.51 10.17
CA ASP A 11 -0.79 -0.57 10.60
C ASP A 11 -0.04 -1.14 11.79
N VAL A 12 1.28 -1.27 11.66
CA VAL A 12 2.14 -1.84 12.69
C VAL A 12 3.06 -0.76 13.27
N ALA A 13 3.17 -0.74 14.58
CA ALA A 13 4.14 0.08 15.29
C ALA A 13 4.76 -0.74 16.43
N ASN A 14 6.09 -0.82 16.49
CA ASN A 14 6.82 -1.58 17.52
C ASN A 14 6.35 -3.05 17.65
N GLY A 15 6.03 -3.70 16.53
CA GLY A 15 5.57 -5.09 16.51
C GLY A 15 4.13 -5.33 16.97
N ARG A 16 3.32 -4.29 17.14
CA ARG A 16 1.90 -4.37 17.50
C ARG A 16 1.05 -3.70 16.42
N VAL A 17 -0.15 -4.23 16.18
CA VAL A 17 -1.13 -3.53 15.35
C VAL A 17 -1.68 -2.35 16.11
N VAL A 18 -1.75 -1.22 15.44
CA VAL A 18 -2.27 0.02 16.02
C VAL A 18 -3.36 0.60 15.15
N LYS A 19 -4.29 1.31 15.77
CA LYS A 19 -5.31 2.11 15.09
C LYS A 19 -5.25 3.56 15.59
N GLY A 20 -5.31 4.50 14.67
CA GLY A 20 -5.39 5.93 14.99
C GLY A 20 -5.81 6.73 13.77
N VAL A 21 -6.42 7.89 14.00
CA VAL A 21 -6.75 8.82 12.92
C VAL A 21 -5.50 9.65 12.62
N ASN A 22 -5.10 9.72 11.35
CA ASN A 22 -3.90 10.45 10.91
C ASN A 22 -2.62 10.08 11.69
N PHE A 23 -2.47 8.81 12.06
CA PHE A 23 -1.32 8.30 12.85
C PHE A 23 -1.11 9.01 14.22
N VAL A 24 -2.16 9.62 14.77
CA VAL A 24 -2.15 10.30 16.07
C VAL A 24 -3.02 9.50 17.06
N ASN A 25 -2.63 9.54 18.36
CA ASN A 25 -3.33 8.82 19.44
C ASN A 25 -3.51 7.32 19.16
N LEU A 26 -2.43 6.68 18.72
CA LEU A 26 -2.41 5.26 18.38
C LEU A 26 -2.87 4.41 19.57
N ARG A 27 -3.86 3.53 19.33
CA ARG A 27 -4.31 2.52 20.29
C ARG A 27 -3.81 1.16 19.82
N ASP A 28 -3.35 0.33 20.75
CA ASP A 28 -3.01 -1.07 20.50
C ASP A 28 -4.29 -1.83 20.09
N SER A 29 -4.22 -2.52 18.97
CA SER A 29 -5.34 -3.29 18.41
C SER A 29 -5.08 -4.81 18.39
N GLY A 30 -3.91 -5.25 18.87
CA GLY A 30 -3.63 -6.67 19.03
C GLY A 30 -2.29 -7.14 18.43
N ASP A 31 -2.11 -8.46 18.45
CA ASP A 31 -0.95 -9.11 17.83
C ASP A 31 -1.14 -9.18 16.31
N PRO A 32 -0.16 -8.75 15.51
CA PRO A 32 -0.28 -8.74 14.06
C PRO A 32 -0.46 -10.14 13.45
N VAL A 33 0.16 -11.17 14.02
CA VAL A 33 0.07 -12.55 13.50
C VAL A 33 -1.32 -13.13 13.78
N GLU A 34 -1.86 -12.91 14.97
CA GLU A 34 -3.21 -13.35 15.32
C GLU A 34 -4.27 -12.70 14.41
N LEU A 35 -4.15 -11.38 14.18
CA LEU A 35 -5.07 -10.66 13.28
C LEU A 35 -4.91 -11.12 11.84
N ALA A 36 -3.69 -11.36 11.36
CA ALA A 36 -3.44 -11.89 10.03
C ALA A 36 -4.07 -13.27 9.82
N CYS A 37 -3.93 -14.18 10.80
CA CYS A 37 -4.58 -15.49 10.77
C CYS A 37 -6.10 -15.35 10.71
N ARG A 38 -6.66 -14.47 11.53
CA ARG A 38 -8.09 -14.21 11.57
C ARG A 38 -8.61 -13.74 10.20
N TYR A 39 -7.99 -12.72 9.59
CA TYR A 39 -8.41 -12.24 8.27
C TYR A 39 -8.24 -13.30 7.17
N SER A 40 -7.17 -14.09 7.25
CA SER A 40 -6.96 -15.22 6.33
C SER A 40 -8.08 -16.26 6.46
N ASP A 41 -8.50 -16.59 7.70
CA ASP A 41 -9.58 -17.56 7.96
C ASP A 41 -10.96 -16.98 7.60
N GLU A 42 -11.16 -15.68 7.70
CA GLU A 42 -12.37 -14.95 7.29
C GLU A 42 -12.48 -14.79 5.76
N GLY A 43 -11.45 -15.17 4.99
CA GLY A 43 -11.50 -15.22 3.52
C GLY A 43 -10.95 -13.96 2.83
N ALA A 44 -10.08 -13.19 3.47
CA ALA A 44 -9.32 -12.16 2.79
C ALA A 44 -8.46 -12.76 1.67
N ASP A 45 -8.32 -12.04 0.55
CA ASP A 45 -7.54 -12.50 -0.60
C ASP A 45 -6.04 -12.26 -0.43
N GLU A 46 -5.68 -11.16 0.22
CA GLU A 46 -4.30 -10.74 0.53
C GLU A 46 -4.30 -9.94 1.84
N LEU A 47 -3.09 -9.65 2.36
CA LEU A 47 -2.89 -8.77 3.52
C LEU A 47 -1.84 -7.70 3.21
N VAL A 48 -1.96 -6.53 3.86
CA VAL A 48 -0.92 -5.51 3.85
C VAL A 48 -0.51 -5.20 5.29
N PHE A 49 0.80 -5.19 5.55
CA PHE A 49 1.39 -4.66 6.77
C PHE A 49 2.10 -3.35 6.46
N LEU A 50 1.75 -2.27 7.14
CA LEU A 50 2.43 -0.99 7.02
C LEU A 50 3.13 -0.65 8.34
N ASP A 51 4.47 -0.68 8.37
CA ASP A 51 5.22 -0.16 9.49
C ASP A 51 5.22 1.37 9.45
N ILE A 52 4.35 1.96 10.27
CA ILE A 52 4.16 3.42 10.35
C ILE A 52 5.21 4.13 11.21
N ARG A 53 6.07 3.38 11.92
CA ARG A 53 7.18 3.88 12.73
C ARG A 53 8.54 3.32 12.29
N ALA A 54 8.64 2.96 11.02
CA ALA A 54 9.86 2.39 10.48
C ALA A 54 11.08 3.28 10.77
N SER A 55 12.02 2.72 11.52
CA SER A 55 13.36 3.27 11.76
C SER A 55 14.39 2.16 11.56
N VAL A 56 15.64 2.54 11.44
CA VAL A 56 16.74 1.55 11.34
C VAL A 56 16.76 0.60 12.54
N GLU A 57 16.40 1.11 13.72
CA GLU A 57 16.37 0.32 14.97
C GLU A 57 15.23 -0.71 15.00
N ASN A 58 14.12 -0.46 14.32
CA ASN A 58 12.94 -1.34 14.30
C ASN A 58 12.95 -2.38 13.16
N ARG A 59 13.94 -2.35 12.27
CA ARG A 59 14.00 -3.23 11.09
C ARG A 59 14.02 -4.72 11.46
N ASN A 60 14.80 -5.11 12.47
CA ASN A 60 14.87 -6.50 12.91
C ASN A 60 13.52 -7.00 13.47
N THR A 61 12.77 -6.13 14.13
CA THR A 61 11.42 -6.43 14.64
C THR A 61 10.45 -6.69 13.49
N LEU A 62 10.54 -5.92 12.40
CA LEU A 62 9.70 -6.11 11.22
C LEU A 62 10.03 -7.42 10.50
N VAL A 63 11.31 -7.75 10.32
CA VAL A 63 11.75 -9.01 9.69
C VAL A 63 11.29 -10.23 10.51
N ASP A 64 11.38 -10.18 11.84
CA ASP A 64 10.86 -11.24 12.72
C ASP A 64 9.35 -11.38 12.60
N LEU A 65 8.60 -10.29 12.61
CA LEU A 65 7.15 -10.28 12.40
C LEU A 65 6.79 -10.93 11.07
N VAL A 66 7.45 -10.54 9.98
CA VAL A 66 7.23 -11.11 8.64
C VAL A 66 7.47 -12.62 8.65
N SER A 67 8.56 -13.07 9.27
CA SER A 67 8.88 -14.50 9.36
C SER A 67 7.84 -15.31 10.16
N ARG A 68 7.28 -14.73 11.23
CA ARG A 68 6.20 -15.37 12.01
C ARG A 68 4.89 -15.41 11.23
N THR A 69 4.55 -14.31 10.55
CA THR A 69 3.34 -14.21 9.72
C THR A 69 3.38 -15.23 8.57
N ALA A 70 4.49 -15.31 7.83
CA ALA A 70 4.67 -16.24 6.72
C ALA A 70 4.48 -17.72 7.09
N LYS A 71 4.72 -18.08 8.35
CA LYS A 71 4.49 -19.44 8.86
C LYS A 71 3.05 -19.71 9.24
N SER A 72 2.24 -18.68 9.41
CA SER A 72 0.93 -18.76 10.03
C SER A 72 -0.21 -18.50 9.05
N VAL A 73 0.01 -17.67 8.01
CA VAL A 73 -1.03 -17.34 7.01
C VAL A 73 -0.79 -18.07 5.69
N LYS A 74 -1.87 -18.28 4.93
CA LYS A 74 -1.85 -19.00 3.65
C LYS A 74 -2.12 -18.09 2.45
N ILE A 75 -2.50 -16.85 2.71
CA ILE A 75 -2.76 -15.83 1.68
C ILE A 75 -1.52 -14.97 1.48
N PRO A 76 -1.31 -14.41 0.27
CA PRO A 76 -0.20 -13.51 0.02
C PRO A 76 -0.24 -12.29 0.93
N PHE A 77 0.94 -11.76 1.27
CA PHE A 77 0.98 -10.50 2.00
C PHE A 77 2.11 -9.57 1.55
N THR A 78 1.79 -8.28 1.59
CA THR A 78 2.67 -7.19 1.25
C THR A 78 3.17 -6.51 2.51
N VAL A 79 4.43 -6.14 2.53
CA VAL A 79 5.04 -5.38 3.63
C VAL A 79 5.48 -4.02 3.14
N GLY A 80 5.07 -2.96 3.83
CA GLY A 80 5.47 -1.57 3.56
C GLY A 80 5.97 -0.86 4.81
N GLY A 81 6.54 0.31 4.59
CA GLY A 81 7.09 1.17 5.65
C GLY A 81 8.61 1.11 5.75
N GLY A 82 9.27 2.27 5.56
CA GLY A 82 10.70 2.46 5.76
C GLY A 82 11.66 1.68 4.85
N ILE A 83 11.18 1.06 3.80
CA ILE A 83 11.98 0.28 2.86
C ILE A 83 12.67 1.25 1.89
N ASP A 84 14.01 1.27 1.86
CA ASP A 84 14.79 2.26 1.14
C ASP A 84 15.96 1.70 0.32
N SER A 85 16.15 0.39 0.30
CA SER A 85 17.27 -0.26 -0.37
C SER A 85 16.91 -1.66 -0.87
N VAL A 86 17.64 -2.12 -1.88
CA VAL A 86 17.52 -3.49 -2.43
C VAL A 86 17.80 -4.53 -1.35
N SER A 87 18.75 -4.26 -0.45
CA SER A 87 19.05 -5.15 0.68
C SER A 87 17.85 -5.30 1.61
N SER A 88 17.19 -4.19 1.97
CA SER A 88 15.99 -4.24 2.83
C SER A 88 14.85 -5.03 2.19
N ILE A 89 14.67 -4.88 0.87
CA ILE A 89 13.69 -5.65 0.10
C ILE A 89 14.02 -7.13 0.16
N ASN A 90 15.28 -7.50 -0.11
CA ASN A 90 15.74 -8.89 -0.06
C ASN A 90 15.50 -9.52 1.32
N ASP A 91 15.78 -8.80 2.40
CA ASP A 91 15.59 -9.31 3.76
C ASP A 91 14.12 -9.63 4.05
N LEU A 92 13.19 -8.78 3.63
CA LEU A 92 11.75 -8.98 3.82
C LEU A 92 11.21 -10.12 2.94
N LEU A 93 11.61 -10.20 1.67
CA LEU A 93 11.20 -11.28 0.78
C LEU A 93 11.76 -12.63 1.27
N ARG A 94 13.01 -12.68 1.74
CA ARG A 94 13.59 -13.90 2.36
C ARG A 94 12.92 -14.28 3.68
N ALA A 95 12.39 -13.32 4.43
CA ALA A 95 11.62 -13.59 5.63
C ALA A 95 10.24 -14.19 5.32
N GLY A 96 9.78 -14.10 4.06
CA GLY A 96 8.57 -14.72 3.57
C GLY A 96 7.47 -13.75 3.13
N ALA A 97 7.76 -12.46 3.01
CA ALA A 97 6.84 -11.53 2.34
C ALA A 97 6.74 -11.87 0.85
N ASP A 98 5.54 -11.82 0.29
CA ASP A 98 5.31 -12.02 -1.15
C ASP A 98 5.61 -10.77 -1.96
N LYS A 99 5.30 -9.61 -1.38
CA LYS A 99 5.50 -8.31 -2.00
C LYS A 99 6.04 -7.29 -0.99
N VAL A 100 6.68 -6.26 -1.50
CA VAL A 100 7.11 -5.09 -0.72
C VAL A 100 6.53 -3.81 -1.31
N SER A 101 6.11 -2.89 -0.44
CA SER A 101 5.55 -1.60 -0.84
C SER A 101 6.53 -0.46 -0.58
N LEU A 102 6.84 0.29 -1.63
CA LEU A 102 7.74 1.45 -1.62
C LEU A 102 6.93 2.73 -1.85
N ASN A 103 7.18 3.76 -1.05
CA ASN A 103 6.56 5.09 -1.20
C ASN A 103 7.67 6.16 -1.30
N SER A 104 8.00 6.84 -0.22
CA SER A 104 8.96 7.98 -0.19
C SER A 104 10.34 7.64 -0.75
N SER A 105 10.80 6.42 -0.59
CA SER A 105 12.08 5.96 -1.14
C SER A 105 12.06 5.88 -2.67
N ALA A 106 10.95 5.44 -3.25
CA ALA A 106 10.76 5.38 -4.69
C ALA A 106 10.72 6.78 -5.32
N VAL A 107 10.06 7.74 -4.67
CA VAL A 107 10.04 9.14 -5.13
C VAL A 107 11.43 9.77 -5.06
N ARG A 108 12.18 9.55 -3.97
CA ARG A 108 13.53 10.09 -3.80
C ARG A 108 14.57 9.45 -4.74
N ASN A 109 14.40 8.17 -5.02
CA ASN A 109 15.32 7.39 -5.85
C ASN A 109 14.52 6.41 -6.74
N PRO A 110 14.00 6.88 -7.88
CA PRO A 110 13.22 6.04 -8.80
C PRO A 110 13.97 4.82 -9.34
N ASP A 111 15.30 4.88 -9.41
CA ASP A 111 16.14 3.74 -9.82
C ASP A 111 16.01 2.54 -8.89
N LEU A 112 15.58 2.75 -7.63
CA LEU A 112 15.30 1.66 -6.70
C LEU A 112 14.23 0.71 -7.27
N ILE A 113 13.19 1.25 -7.92
CA ILE A 113 12.13 0.47 -8.56
C ILE A 113 12.73 -0.46 -9.61
N SER A 114 13.50 0.10 -10.55
CA SER A 114 14.08 -0.68 -11.65
C SER A 114 15.08 -1.73 -11.18
N LYS A 115 15.90 -1.40 -10.18
CA LYS A 115 16.87 -2.34 -9.61
C LYS A 115 16.16 -3.50 -8.93
N SER A 116 15.16 -3.19 -8.10
CA SER A 116 14.41 -4.20 -7.35
C SER A 116 13.56 -5.08 -8.26
N SER A 117 12.90 -4.48 -9.24
CA SER A 117 12.11 -5.22 -10.24
C SER A 117 12.95 -6.19 -11.07
N ARG A 118 14.18 -5.81 -11.44
CA ARG A 118 15.11 -6.69 -12.17
C ARG A 118 15.63 -7.84 -11.29
N GLU A 119 15.83 -7.59 -10.02
CA GLU A 119 16.41 -8.58 -9.09
C GLU A 119 15.37 -9.57 -8.58
N PHE A 120 14.16 -9.10 -8.24
CA PHE A 120 13.14 -9.91 -7.56
C PHE A 120 11.92 -10.22 -8.45
N GLY A 121 11.80 -9.58 -9.60
CA GLY A 121 10.61 -9.62 -10.45
C GLY A 121 9.65 -8.47 -10.11
N ASN A 122 8.97 -7.95 -11.13
CA ASN A 122 8.02 -6.85 -10.98
C ASN A 122 6.85 -7.19 -10.04
N GLN A 123 6.39 -8.44 -10.05
CA GLN A 123 5.28 -8.91 -9.20
C GLN A 123 5.53 -8.75 -7.70
N CYS A 124 6.79 -8.60 -7.27
CA CYS A 124 7.15 -8.39 -5.86
C CYS A 124 7.16 -6.89 -5.47
N ILE A 125 7.05 -5.97 -6.43
CA ILE A 125 7.26 -4.54 -6.21
C ILE A 125 5.94 -3.78 -6.35
N VAL A 126 5.43 -3.30 -5.22
CA VAL A 126 4.25 -2.44 -5.13
C VAL A 126 4.71 -1.00 -4.89
N ILE A 127 4.17 -0.05 -5.63
CA ILE A 127 4.44 1.37 -5.38
C ILE A 127 3.23 2.02 -4.73
N ALA A 128 3.41 2.46 -3.50
CA ALA A 128 2.40 3.23 -2.78
C ALA A 128 2.46 4.70 -3.22
N ILE A 129 1.30 5.25 -3.54
CA ILE A 129 1.11 6.63 -3.96
C ILE A 129 0.06 7.27 -3.06
N ASP A 130 0.51 8.17 -2.18
CA ASP A 130 -0.39 9.02 -1.40
C ASP A 130 -0.77 10.22 -2.27
N ALA A 131 -2.02 10.25 -2.72
CA ALA A 131 -2.53 11.25 -3.64
C ALA A 131 -3.42 12.25 -2.90
N LYS A 132 -3.18 13.54 -3.11
CA LYS A 132 -4.02 14.60 -2.61
C LYS A 132 -4.46 15.52 -3.74
N ARG A 133 -5.76 15.84 -3.77
CA ARG A 133 -6.35 16.72 -4.78
C ARG A 133 -5.80 18.14 -4.65
N LYS A 134 -5.46 18.75 -5.77
CA LYS A 134 -5.02 20.15 -5.81
C LYS A 134 -6.17 21.08 -5.43
N VAL A 135 -5.84 22.15 -4.70
CA VAL A 135 -6.83 23.16 -4.33
C VAL A 135 -7.46 23.78 -5.59
N ASN A 136 -8.79 23.85 -5.61
CA ASN A 136 -9.61 24.38 -6.71
C ASN A 136 -9.45 23.62 -8.06
N LYS A 137 -9.05 22.34 -8.02
CA LYS A 137 -8.98 21.43 -9.16
C LYS A 137 -9.81 20.19 -8.93
N THR A 138 -10.48 19.69 -9.95
CA THR A 138 -11.29 18.45 -9.88
C THR A 138 -10.50 17.23 -10.30
N ASP A 139 -9.60 17.37 -11.29
CA ASP A 139 -8.97 16.28 -12.01
C ASP A 139 -7.43 16.31 -11.91
N GLU A 140 -6.91 16.98 -10.89
CA GLU A 140 -5.47 17.10 -10.67
C GLU A 140 -5.13 16.71 -9.22
N TRP A 141 -4.17 15.80 -9.06
CA TRP A 141 -3.67 15.34 -7.76
C TRP A 141 -2.14 15.43 -7.71
N GLU A 142 -1.63 15.65 -6.53
CA GLU A 142 -0.19 15.67 -6.25
C GLU A 142 0.21 14.52 -5.34
N VAL A 143 1.40 13.98 -5.60
CA VAL A 143 2.02 12.93 -4.79
C VAL A 143 2.55 13.53 -3.49
N TYR A 144 2.19 12.91 -2.38
CA TYR A 144 2.71 13.20 -1.06
C TYR A 144 3.63 12.10 -0.58
N VAL A 145 4.56 12.44 0.30
CA VAL A 145 5.52 11.52 0.91
C VAL A 145 5.59 11.72 2.43
N LYS A 146 6.38 10.87 3.11
CA LYS A 146 6.55 10.92 4.58
C LYS A 146 5.22 10.78 5.34
N GLY A 147 4.35 9.87 4.89
CA GLY A 147 3.03 9.68 5.50
C GLY A 147 2.12 10.90 5.30
N GLY A 148 2.08 11.44 4.10
CA GLY A 148 1.20 12.54 3.75
C GLY A 148 1.63 13.94 4.23
N ARG A 149 2.84 14.08 4.79
CA ARG A 149 3.29 15.35 5.41
C ARG A 149 4.00 16.30 4.47
N GLU A 150 4.50 15.80 3.34
CA GLU A 150 5.32 16.59 2.41
C GLU A 150 4.78 16.45 0.99
N ASN A 151 4.37 17.58 0.41
CA ASN A 151 3.99 17.66 -0.99
C ASN A 151 5.25 17.64 -1.86
N THR A 152 5.25 16.81 -2.89
CA THR A 152 6.38 16.69 -3.82
C THR A 152 6.24 17.59 -5.05
N GLY A 153 5.05 18.13 -5.33
CA GLY A 153 4.70 18.81 -6.56
C GLY A 153 4.61 17.90 -7.80
N ILE A 154 4.78 16.58 -7.63
CA ILE A 154 4.70 15.60 -8.72
C ILE A 154 3.22 15.29 -8.98
N ASP A 155 2.83 15.34 -10.25
CA ASP A 155 1.50 14.94 -10.70
C ASP A 155 1.31 13.42 -10.56
N VAL A 156 0.17 13.00 -9.98
CA VAL A 156 -0.10 11.58 -9.68
C VAL A 156 -0.16 10.74 -10.95
N LEU A 157 -0.80 11.22 -12.02
CA LEU A 157 -0.95 10.46 -13.26
C LEU A 157 0.40 10.27 -13.96
N SER A 158 1.21 11.31 -13.96
CA SER A 158 2.59 11.26 -14.50
C SER A 158 3.45 10.29 -13.70
N TRP A 159 3.31 10.27 -12.37
CA TRP A 159 4.06 9.35 -11.50
C TRP A 159 3.59 7.91 -11.66
N ALA A 160 2.29 7.65 -11.77
CA ALA A 160 1.75 6.32 -12.01
C ALA A 160 2.29 5.69 -13.30
N LYS A 161 2.33 6.43 -14.40
CA LYS A 161 2.98 5.97 -15.65
C LYS A 161 4.46 5.69 -15.45
N LYS A 162 5.15 6.60 -14.76
CA LYS A 162 6.59 6.49 -14.52
C LYS A 162 6.96 5.26 -13.71
N VAL A 163 6.20 4.92 -12.67
CA VAL A 163 6.50 3.74 -11.84
C VAL A 163 6.25 2.44 -12.61
N GLU A 164 5.22 2.38 -13.45
CA GLU A 164 5.01 1.25 -14.36
C GLU A 164 6.18 1.08 -15.34
N GLU A 165 6.62 2.15 -16.00
CA GLU A 165 7.78 2.14 -16.89
C GLU A 165 9.07 1.66 -16.20
N LEU A 166 9.23 1.96 -14.92
CA LEU A 166 10.36 1.54 -14.09
C LEU A 166 10.25 0.09 -13.62
N GLY A 167 9.12 -0.58 -13.86
CA GLY A 167 8.93 -1.99 -13.58
C GLY A 167 8.18 -2.29 -12.29
N ALA A 168 7.38 -1.36 -11.79
CA ALA A 168 6.42 -1.68 -10.73
C ALA A 168 5.44 -2.76 -11.21
N GLY A 169 5.10 -3.69 -10.33
CA GLY A 169 4.11 -4.74 -10.62
C GLY A 169 2.69 -4.37 -10.20
N GLU A 170 2.54 -3.40 -9.30
CA GLU A 170 1.25 -2.98 -8.76
C GLU A 170 1.33 -1.58 -8.15
N ILE A 171 0.23 -0.84 -8.14
CA ILE A 171 0.11 0.46 -7.48
C ILE A 171 -0.86 0.34 -6.31
N LEU A 172 -0.44 0.77 -5.12
CA LEU A 172 -1.30 1.01 -3.96
C LEU A 172 -1.62 2.50 -3.90
N LEU A 173 -2.83 2.88 -4.33
CA LEU A 173 -3.24 4.26 -4.49
C LEU A 173 -4.12 4.71 -3.33
N THR A 174 -3.60 5.57 -2.48
CA THR A 174 -4.34 6.12 -1.33
C THR A 174 -4.83 7.53 -1.63
N SER A 175 -6.15 7.73 -1.59
CA SER A 175 -6.74 9.06 -1.55
C SER A 175 -6.60 9.65 -0.15
N MET A 176 -5.74 10.65 0.02
CA MET A 176 -5.60 11.36 1.29
C MET A 176 -6.85 12.16 1.67
N ASP A 177 -7.65 12.54 0.68
CA ASP A 177 -8.90 13.27 0.90
C ASP A 177 -10.02 12.32 1.38
N GLY A 178 -9.94 11.03 1.01
CA GLY A 178 -10.88 9.99 1.44
C GLY A 178 -10.46 9.26 2.70
N ASP A 179 -9.16 9.20 3.00
CA ASP A 179 -8.63 8.35 4.06
C ASP A 179 -9.20 8.69 5.45
N GLY A 180 -9.74 7.67 6.12
CA GLY A 180 -10.40 7.79 7.43
C GLY A 180 -11.78 8.44 7.44
N THR A 181 -12.32 8.87 6.30
CA THR A 181 -13.63 9.56 6.23
C THR A 181 -14.82 8.61 6.24
N GLN A 182 -14.66 7.37 5.77
CA GLN A 182 -15.75 6.38 5.57
C GLN A 182 -16.85 6.88 4.62
N ASN A 183 -16.53 7.75 3.66
CA ASN A 183 -17.47 8.34 2.70
C ASN A 183 -17.34 7.74 1.28
N GLY A 184 -16.73 6.58 1.15
CA GLY A 184 -16.41 5.93 -0.11
C GLY A 184 -15.03 6.27 -0.63
N TYR A 185 -14.53 5.43 -1.56
CA TYR A 185 -13.26 5.64 -2.24
C TYR A 185 -13.33 6.84 -3.20
N ASP A 186 -12.18 7.48 -3.48
CA ASP A 186 -12.09 8.47 -4.57
C ASP A 186 -12.14 7.73 -5.92
N LEU A 187 -13.36 7.49 -6.42
CA LEU A 187 -13.62 6.76 -7.66
C LEU A 187 -12.94 7.42 -8.85
N HIS A 188 -13.00 8.75 -8.91
CA HIS A 188 -12.44 9.52 -10.01
C HIS A 188 -10.89 9.44 -10.06
N LEU A 189 -10.23 9.55 -8.91
CA LEU A 189 -8.78 9.34 -8.80
C LEU A 189 -8.42 7.91 -9.25
N THR A 190 -9.12 6.93 -8.72
CA THR A 190 -8.83 5.51 -8.96
C THR A 190 -9.02 5.17 -10.44
N GLU A 191 -10.15 5.58 -11.03
CA GLU A 191 -10.43 5.39 -12.46
C GLU A 191 -9.39 6.09 -13.34
N SER A 192 -9.01 7.33 -13.01
CA SER A 192 -8.03 8.10 -13.76
C SER A 192 -6.67 7.40 -13.82
N VAL A 193 -6.23 6.80 -12.71
CA VAL A 193 -4.98 6.03 -12.67
C VAL A 193 -5.16 4.69 -13.39
N ALA A 194 -6.23 3.94 -13.11
CA ALA A 194 -6.48 2.63 -13.71
C ALA A 194 -6.59 2.67 -15.25
N ASN A 195 -7.05 3.80 -15.81
CA ASN A 195 -7.18 3.97 -17.26
C ASN A 195 -5.84 4.22 -17.98
N ILE A 196 -4.80 4.62 -17.27
CA ILE A 196 -3.52 5.01 -17.89
C ILE A 196 -2.38 4.04 -17.65
N VAL A 197 -2.56 3.06 -16.76
CA VAL A 197 -1.58 2.00 -16.48
C VAL A 197 -2.15 0.63 -16.84
N ASN A 198 -1.27 -0.35 -17.09
CA ASN A 198 -1.67 -1.74 -17.37
C ASN A 198 -1.45 -2.66 -16.16
N ILE A 199 -0.78 -2.17 -15.13
CA ILE A 199 -0.57 -2.90 -13.88
C ILE A 199 -1.77 -2.72 -12.94
N PRO A 200 -2.05 -3.69 -12.06
CA PRO A 200 -3.14 -3.61 -11.10
C PRO A 200 -3.06 -2.35 -10.21
N VAL A 201 -4.24 -1.78 -9.90
CA VAL A 201 -4.39 -0.67 -8.96
C VAL A 201 -5.20 -1.14 -7.76
N ILE A 202 -4.63 -1.00 -6.57
CA ILE A 202 -5.27 -1.21 -5.28
C ILE A 202 -5.80 0.15 -4.81
N ALA A 203 -7.11 0.28 -4.65
CA ALA A 203 -7.70 1.50 -4.11
C ALA A 203 -7.62 1.51 -2.59
N SER A 204 -7.26 2.65 -2.00
CA SER A 204 -7.10 2.85 -0.57
C SER A 204 -7.64 4.21 -0.14
N GLY A 205 -8.22 4.25 1.07
CA GLY A 205 -8.75 5.45 1.70
C GLY A 205 -10.22 5.72 1.33
N GLY A 206 -11.09 5.67 2.34
CA GLY A 206 -12.49 6.07 2.23
C GLY A 206 -13.53 4.99 2.44
N ALA A 207 -13.17 3.70 2.44
CA ALA A 207 -14.11 2.60 2.63
C ALA A 207 -14.94 2.78 3.93
N GLY A 208 -16.25 2.69 3.82
CA GLY A 208 -17.18 2.79 4.94
C GLY A 208 -18.26 1.70 4.94
N CYS A 209 -18.63 1.20 3.75
CA CYS A 209 -19.65 0.16 3.59
C CYS A 209 -19.36 -0.76 2.40
N LEU A 210 -20.18 -1.79 2.21
CA LEU A 210 -20.00 -2.76 1.13
C LEU A 210 -20.24 -2.16 -0.26
N GLU A 211 -21.15 -1.18 -0.34
CA GLU A 211 -21.44 -0.45 -1.56
C GLU A 211 -20.22 0.29 -2.08
N ASP A 212 -19.38 0.87 -1.20
CA ASP A 212 -18.16 1.55 -1.60
C ASP A 212 -17.17 0.59 -2.28
N ILE A 213 -17.11 -0.67 -1.81
CA ILE A 213 -16.29 -1.71 -2.41
C ILE A 213 -16.82 -2.08 -3.81
N TYR A 214 -18.14 -2.20 -3.93
CA TYR A 214 -18.75 -2.47 -5.22
C TYR A 214 -18.47 -1.35 -6.22
N ASP A 215 -18.63 -0.08 -5.80
CA ASP A 215 -18.43 1.09 -6.64
C ASP A 215 -16.96 1.23 -7.09
N VAL A 216 -16.00 1.01 -6.20
CA VAL A 216 -14.58 1.13 -6.57
C VAL A 216 -14.14 0.07 -7.59
N PHE A 217 -14.76 -1.10 -7.59
CA PHE A 217 -14.49 -2.12 -8.60
C PHE A 217 -15.16 -1.82 -9.94
N ASN A 218 -16.39 -1.32 -9.93
CA ASN A 218 -17.19 -1.11 -11.15
C ASN A 218 -16.93 0.27 -11.79
N GLU A 219 -16.90 1.33 -10.99
CA GLU A 219 -16.72 2.70 -11.45
C GLU A 219 -15.25 3.12 -11.33
N GLY A 220 -14.60 2.85 -10.19
CA GLY A 220 -13.20 3.15 -9.98
C GLY A 220 -12.24 2.26 -10.76
N ARG A 221 -12.71 1.11 -11.30
CA ARG A 221 -11.91 0.14 -12.08
C ARG A 221 -10.70 -0.40 -11.32
N ALA A 222 -10.76 -0.40 -9.99
CA ALA A 222 -9.72 -0.98 -9.16
C ALA A 222 -9.63 -2.49 -9.36
N SER A 223 -8.42 -3.04 -9.20
CA SER A 223 -8.17 -4.49 -9.18
C SER A 223 -8.23 -5.06 -7.77
N ALA A 224 -8.15 -4.19 -6.76
CA ALA A 224 -8.28 -4.54 -5.36
C ALA A 224 -8.76 -3.35 -4.52
N ALA A 225 -9.41 -3.65 -3.40
CA ALA A 225 -9.83 -2.71 -2.39
C ALA A 225 -9.07 -2.95 -1.09
N LEU A 226 -8.37 -1.94 -0.58
CA LEU A 226 -7.71 -1.94 0.72
C LEU A 226 -8.70 -1.46 1.79
N LEU A 227 -8.76 -2.17 2.93
CA LEU A 227 -9.73 -1.97 4.01
C LEU A 227 -9.06 -1.68 5.35
#